data_f0324aea9f1cd60348dabf2900ede2e0
#
_entry.id   f0324aea9f1cd60348dabf2900ede2e0
#
_cell.length_a   1.000
_cell.length_b   1.000
_cell.length_c   1.000
_cell.angle_alpha   90.00
_cell.angle_beta   90.00
_cell.angle_gamma   90.00
#
_symmetry.space_group_name_H-M   'P 1'
#
loop_
_entity.id
_entity.type
_entity.pdbx_description
1 polymer ?
#
loop_
_entity_poly.entity_id
_entity_poly.type
_entity_poly.pdbx_seq_one_letter_code
_entity_poly.pdbx_strand_id
1 'polypeptide(L)'
;MGGNQKKGKQILNVNAKVIKPQLLTDEFTTTGVLLPDEEVDLSFETSGKIVEINFEEGTSVKKGQLLAKVNDRQLQAQLQRLVSQLKLAEDRVFRQDALLKRDAVSKEAYEQVKTDLATLNADIEIVKANIELTELRAPFDGIIGLRQVSVGTYASPTTVVAKLTKIAPLKVEFSVPERYAKQIKKGTNLNFSVEGKLDAFGAQVYAVESAIDPNLHQFTARALYPNVNHILLPGRYTSVLLKKEEIPDAIAIPTEAIVPEMGKDKVYLYKSGK
;
A
#
# COMPACT_ATOMS: atom_id res chain seq x y z
N MET A 1 7.84 27.11 -89.25
CA MET A 1 7.38 27.99 -88.20
C MET A 1 7.25 27.20 -86.91
N GLY A 2 8.27 27.19 -86.08
CA GLY A 2 8.33 26.45 -84.83
C GLY A 2 8.08 27.42 -83.67
N GLY A 3 6.94 27.28 -83.03
CA GLY A 3 6.58 28.06 -81.84
C GLY A 3 7.25 27.53 -80.59
N ASN A 4 8.19 28.30 -80.09
CA ASN A 4 8.89 28.03 -78.84
C ASN A 4 8.02 28.45 -77.63
N GLN A 5 7.26 27.53 -77.06
CA GLN A 5 6.53 27.77 -75.84
C GLN A 5 7.50 27.84 -74.65
N LYS A 6 7.78 29.02 -74.14
CA LYS A 6 8.41 29.22 -72.84
C LYS A 6 7.53 28.65 -71.77
N LYS A 7 7.92 27.51 -71.17
CA LYS A 7 7.32 27.01 -69.89
C LYS A 7 7.52 28.05 -68.84
N GLY A 8 6.47 28.76 -68.45
CA GLY A 8 6.43 29.64 -67.30
C GLY A 8 6.85 28.88 -66.03
N LYS A 9 7.76 29.44 -65.26
CA LYS A 9 8.09 28.93 -63.94
C LYS A 9 6.82 28.93 -63.09
N GLN A 10 6.31 27.74 -62.80
CA GLN A 10 5.23 27.60 -61.81
C GLN A 10 5.78 28.05 -60.46
N ILE A 11 5.23 29.14 -59.94
CA ILE A 11 5.54 29.63 -58.60
C ILE A 11 4.70 28.82 -57.64
N LEU A 12 5.29 27.95 -56.87
CA LEU A 12 4.64 27.24 -55.78
C LEU A 12 4.51 28.18 -54.57
N ASN A 13 3.28 28.42 -54.15
CA ASN A 13 3.01 29.08 -52.89
C ASN A 13 3.32 28.14 -51.75
N VAL A 14 4.28 28.50 -50.90
CA VAL A 14 4.66 27.73 -49.71
C VAL A 14 4.52 28.55 -48.46
N ASN A 15 4.06 27.92 -47.38
CA ASN A 15 4.01 28.51 -46.06
C ASN A 15 5.36 28.24 -45.37
N ALA A 16 6.10 29.27 -45.02
CA ALA A 16 7.38 29.13 -44.29
C ALA A 16 7.14 29.46 -42.81
N LYS A 17 7.72 28.63 -41.93
CA LYS A 17 7.69 28.84 -40.50
C LYS A 17 9.09 29.00 -39.96
N VAL A 18 9.34 30.06 -39.20
CA VAL A 18 10.61 30.24 -38.50
C VAL A 18 10.64 29.30 -37.30
N ILE A 19 11.63 28.40 -37.27
CA ILE A 19 11.86 27.45 -36.21
C ILE A 19 12.92 28.03 -35.28
N LYS A 20 12.61 28.01 -33.98
CA LYS A 20 13.53 28.39 -32.91
C LYS A 20 13.77 27.18 -32.01
N PRO A 21 14.99 27.03 -31.46
CA PRO A 21 15.22 26.06 -30.40
C PRO A 21 14.23 26.28 -29.25
N GLN A 22 13.64 25.21 -28.76
CA GLN A 22 12.67 25.22 -27.64
C GLN A 22 12.91 24.02 -26.73
N LEU A 23 12.56 24.19 -25.47
CA LEU A 23 12.56 23.06 -24.54
C LEU A 23 11.50 22.05 -24.97
N LEU A 24 11.92 20.85 -25.30
CA LEU A 24 11.02 19.71 -25.58
C LEU A 24 11.09 18.75 -24.40
N THR A 25 9.96 18.51 -23.77
CA THR A 25 9.81 17.48 -22.75
C THR A 25 9.15 16.26 -23.38
N ASP A 26 9.86 15.14 -23.38
CA ASP A 26 9.28 13.85 -23.79
C ASP A 26 8.55 13.28 -22.57
N GLU A 27 7.25 13.19 -22.65
CA GLU A 27 6.36 12.74 -21.58
C GLU A 27 5.66 11.45 -22.00
N PHE A 28 5.55 10.53 -21.04
CA PHE A 28 4.82 9.29 -21.21
C PHE A 28 3.68 9.24 -20.16
N THR A 29 2.47 9.01 -20.64
CA THR A 29 1.29 8.88 -19.78
C THR A 29 0.85 7.43 -19.74
N THR A 30 0.57 6.92 -18.54
CA THR A 30 0.03 5.59 -18.33
C THR A 30 -1.11 5.62 -17.32
N THR A 31 -1.96 4.60 -17.35
CA THR A 31 -3.03 4.45 -16.35
C THR A 31 -2.50 3.71 -15.13
N GLY A 32 -2.89 4.17 -13.96
CA GLY A 32 -2.61 3.52 -12.69
C GLY A 32 -3.85 3.42 -11.81
N VAL A 33 -3.69 2.81 -10.65
CA VAL A 33 -4.72 2.69 -9.62
C VAL A 33 -4.15 3.07 -8.27
N LEU A 34 -4.96 3.73 -7.45
CA LEU A 34 -4.61 4.03 -6.06
C LEU A 34 -4.93 2.80 -5.18
N LEU A 35 -3.94 2.32 -4.49
CA LEU A 35 -4.07 1.24 -3.52
C LEU A 35 -3.85 1.79 -2.11
N PRO A 36 -4.47 1.20 -1.08
CA PRO A 36 -4.17 1.52 0.30
C PRO A 36 -2.74 1.10 0.66
N ASP A 37 -2.18 1.67 1.72
CA ASP A 37 -0.91 1.20 2.27
C ASP A 37 -1.05 -0.22 2.83
N GLU A 38 -2.07 -0.43 3.65
CA GLU A 38 -2.43 -1.74 4.19
C GLU A 38 -3.97 -1.88 4.18
N GLU A 39 -4.45 -3.09 3.93
CA GLU A 39 -5.86 -3.45 3.96
C GLU A 39 -6.02 -4.85 4.50
N VAL A 40 -6.95 -5.06 5.41
CA VAL A 40 -7.23 -6.37 6.00
C VAL A 40 -8.71 -6.52 6.32
N ASP A 41 -9.23 -7.70 6.05
CA ASP A 41 -10.54 -8.13 6.53
C ASP A 41 -10.38 -8.64 7.97
N LEU A 42 -10.99 -7.94 8.92
CA LEU A 42 -10.91 -8.25 10.33
C LEU A 42 -11.84 -9.42 10.67
N SER A 43 -11.29 -10.46 11.26
CA SER A 43 -12.02 -11.62 11.79
C SER A 43 -11.47 -12.04 13.15
N PHE A 44 -12.24 -12.74 13.96
CA PHE A 44 -11.75 -13.31 15.21
C PHE A 44 -10.85 -14.52 14.95
N GLU A 45 -9.88 -14.75 15.82
CA GLU A 45 -9.03 -15.94 15.75
C GLU A 45 -9.71 -17.17 16.38
N THR A 46 -10.75 -16.96 17.19
CA THR A 46 -11.55 -18.02 17.83
C THR A 46 -13.03 -17.86 17.55
N SER A 47 -13.78 -18.94 17.71
CA SER A 47 -15.23 -18.91 17.51
C SER A 47 -15.97 -18.55 18.79
N GLY A 48 -17.02 -17.73 18.68
CA GLY A 48 -17.85 -17.37 19.82
C GLY A 48 -18.97 -16.40 19.46
N LYS A 49 -19.87 -16.19 20.43
CA LYS A 49 -20.93 -15.19 20.29
C LYS A 49 -20.37 -13.81 20.56
N ILE A 50 -20.54 -12.86 19.64
CA ILE A 50 -20.14 -11.46 19.81
C ILE A 50 -20.94 -10.84 20.96
N VAL A 51 -20.25 -10.29 21.94
CA VAL A 51 -20.85 -9.64 23.11
C VAL A 51 -20.69 -8.12 23.08
N GLU A 52 -19.63 -7.63 22.43
CA GLU A 52 -19.30 -6.20 22.36
C GLU A 52 -18.78 -5.84 20.97
N ILE A 53 -19.17 -4.63 20.50
CA ILE A 53 -18.59 -3.96 19.30
C ILE A 53 -18.30 -2.53 19.74
N ASN A 54 -17.02 -2.13 19.71
CA ASN A 54 -16.51 -0.90 20.31
C ASN A 54 -15.94 0.05 19.25
N PHE A 55 -16.53 0.08 18.07
CA PHE A 55 -16.16 1.02 17.00
C PHE A 55 -17.37 1.56 16.29
N GLU A 56 -17.25 2.74 15.71
CA GLU A 56 -18.21 3.34 14.80
C GLU A 56 -17.72 3.17 13.36
N GLU A 57 -18.65 2.84 12.47
CA GLU A 57 -18.36 2.63 11.04
C GLU A 57 -17.81 3.91 10.40
N GLY A 58 -16.78 3.76 9.56
CA GLY A 58 -16.15 4.88 8.87
C GLY A 58 -15.23 5.76 9.73
N THR A 59 -14.99 5.39 11.00
CA THR A 59 -14.11 6.17 11.89
C THR A 59 -12.66 5.68 11.85
N SER A 60 -11.76 6.55 12.32
CA SER A 60 -10.35 6.21 12.49
C SER A 60 -10.14 5.42 13.78
N VAL A 61 -9.37 4.34 13.69
CA VAL A 61 -8.98 3.50 14.82
C VAL A 61 -7.45 3.42 14.92
N LYS A 62 -6.95 3.20 16.15
CA LYS A 62 -5.51 3.08 16.42
C LYS A 62 -5.10 1.61 16.55
N LYS A 63 -3.86 1.32 16.19
CA LYS A 63 -3.25 0.00 16.43
C LYS A 63 -3.43 -0.44 17.89
N GLY A 64 -3.86 -1.69 18.09
CA GLY A 64 -4.13 -2.27 19.40
C GLY A 64 -5.49 -1.90 20.02
N GLN A 65 -6.26 -0.97 19.42
CA GLN A 65 -7.60 -0.63 19.88
C GLN A 65 -8.51 -1.84 19.84
N LEU A 66 -9.24 -2.12 20.92
CA LEU A 66 -10.26 -3.18 21.00
C LEU A 66 -11.46 -2.78 20.14
N LEU A 67 -11.74 -3.56 19.11
CA LEU A 67 -12.83 -3.30 18.16
C LEU A 67 -14.09 -4.12 18.48
N ALA A 68 -13.90 -5.39 18.83
CA ALA A 68 -15.02 -6.26 19.17
C ALA A 68 -14.54 -7.39 20.09
N LYS A 69 -15.47 -8.04 20.76
CA LYS A 69 -15.18 -9.14 21.67
C LYS A 69 -16.20 -10.25 21.55
N VAL A 70 -15.74 -11.49 21.56
CA VAL A 70 -16.61 -12.67 21.74
C VAL A 70 -16.66 -13.08 23.20
N ASN A 71 -17.65 -13.90 23.56
CA ASN A 71 -17.89 -14.33 24.94
C ASN A 71 -16.72 -15.14 25.50
N ASP A 72 -16.02 -14.57 26.47
CA ASP A 72 -14.86 -15.13 27.16
C ASP A 72 -15.13 -15.48 28.64
N ARG A 73 -16.39 -15.44 29.11
CA ARG A 73 -16.75 -15.63 30.53
C ARG A 73 -16.17 -16.89 31.15
N GLN A 74 -16.11 -17.97 30.37
CA GLN A 74 -15.55 -19.25 30.85
C GLN A 74 -14.03 -19.12 31.07
N LEU A 75 -13.30 -18.46 30.14
CA LEU A 75 -11.85 -18.23 30.25
C LEU A 75 -11.53 -17.29 31.40
N GLN A 76 -12.33 -16.24 31.60
CA GLN A 76 -12.18 -15.32 32.74
C GLN A 76 -12.35 -16.04 34.09
N ALA A 77 -13.37 -16.90 34.20
CA ALA A 77 -13.57 -17.70 35.41
C ALA A 77 -12.41 -18.67 35.65
N GLN A 78 -11.86 -19.27 34.57
CA GLN A 78 -10.69 -20.14 34.66
C GLN A 78 -9.44 -19.36 35.08
N LEU A 79 -9.20 -18.18 34.52
CA LEU A 79 -8.10 -17.29 34.92
C LEU A 79 -8.21 -16.93 36.41
N GLN A 80 -9.38 -16.51 36.86
CA GLN A 80 -9.61 -16.16 38.26
C GLN A 80 -9.31 -17.32 39.22
N ARG A 81 -9.70 -18.55 38.84
CA ARG A 81 -9.38 -19.76 39.63
C ARG A 81 -7.87 -19.96 39.74
N LEU A 82 -7.13 -19.89 38.61
CA LEU A 82 -5.67 -20.08 38.61
C LEU A 82 -4.95 -18.98 39.36
N VAL A 83 -5.37 -17.71 39.21
CA VAL A 83 -4.81 -16.58 39.96
C VAL A 83 -5.04 -16.74 41.47
N SER A 84 -6.19 -17.27 41.87
CA SER A 84 -6.46 -17.58 43.29
C SER A 84 -5.52 -18.68 43.84
N GLN A 85 -5.10 -19.63 43.01
CA GLN A 85 -4.13 -20.67 43.39
C GLN A 85 -2.69 -20.14 43.41
N LEU A 86 -2.38 -19.12 42.61
CA LEU A 86 -1.04 -18.54 42.48
C LEU A 86 -0.52 -18.04 43.82
N LYS A 87 -1.31 -17.26 44.58
CA LYS A 87 -0.97 -16.74 45.88
C LYS A 87 -0.59 -17.86 46.88
N LEU A 88 -1.36 -18.95 46.87
CA LEU A 88 -1.06 -20.09 47.73
C LEU A 88 0.23 -20.81 47.32
N ALA A 89 0.49 -20.94 46.00
CA ALA A 89 1.73 -21.55 45.50
C ALA A 89 2.97 -20.68 45.84
N GLU A 90 2.88 -19.36 45.69
CA GLU A 90 3.93 -18.41 46.10
C GLU A 90 4.22 -18.49 47.58
N ASP A 91 3.20 -18.53 48.43
CA ASP A 91 3.35 -18.69 49.87
C ASP A 91 3.99 -20.04 50.24
N ARG A 92 3.72 -21.13 49.48
CA ARG A 92 4.36 -22.43 49.68
C ARG A 92 5.84 -22.36 49.36
N VAL A 93 6.21 -21.81 48.19
CA VAL A 93 7.62 -21.64 47.82
C VAL A 93 8.37 -20.80 48.84
N PHE A 94 7.78 -19.67 49.29
CA PHE A 94 8.39 -18.82 50.33
C PHE A 94 8.65 -19.59 51.63
N ARG A 95 7.68 -20.36 52.13
CA ARG A 95 7.86 -21.17 53.34
C ARG A 95 8.90 -22.26 53.14
N GLN A 96 8.93 -22.97 52.00
CA GLN A 96 9.89 -23.99 51.71
C GLN A 96 11.32 -23.44 51.55
N ASP A 97 11.48 -22.26 50.98
CA ASP A 97 12.78 -21.56 50.91
C ASP A 97 13.31 -21.25 52.33
N ALA A 98 12.45 -20.72 53.21
CA ALA A 98 12.83 -20.44 54.60
C ALA A 98 13.20 -21.70 55.40
N LEU A 99 12.54 -22.83 55.15
CA LEU A 99 12.85 -24.11 55.78
C LEU A 99 14.12 -24.75 55.20
N LEU A 100 14.35 -24.61 53.90
CA LEU A 100 15.59 -25.08 53.24
C LEU A 100 16.82 -24.36 53.80
N LYS A 101 16.76 -23.04 54.00
CA LYS A 101 17.82 -22.22 54.61
C LYS A 101 18.16 -22.66 56.03
N ARG A 102 17.31 -23.45 56.70
CA ARG A 102 17.49 -23.99 58.07
C ARG A 102 17.74 -25.50 58.05
N ASP A 103 18.03 -26.10 56.85
CA ASP A 103 18.22 -27.53 56.65
C ASP A 103 17.02 -28.39 57.14
N ALA A 104 15.81 -27.79 57.19
CA ALA A 104 14.61 -28.48 57.68
C ALA A 104 13.81 -29.21 56.61
N VAL A 105 14.18 -29.05 55.35
CA VAL A 105 13.58 -29.73 54.17
C VAL A 105 14.66 -30.09 53.16
N SER A 106 14.41 -31.10 52.33
CA SER A 106 15.34 -31.47 51.26
C SER A 106 15.28 -30.43 50.12
N LYS A 107 16.37 -30.33 49.37
CA LYS A 107 16.46 -29.52 48.15
C LYS A 107 15.44 -29.97 47.10
N GLU A 108 15.21 -31.27 47.01
CA GLU A 108 14.23 -31.89 46.13
C GLU A 108 12.80 -31.38 46.41
N ALA A 109 12.41 -31.34 47.71
CA ALA A 109 11.10 -30.82 48.15
C ALA A 109 10.92 -29.35 47.78
N TYR A 110 11.98 -28.55 47.89
CA TYR A 110 11.95 -27.12 47.46
C TYR A 110 11.82 -27.00 45.95
N GLU A 111 12.63 -27.76 45.18
CA GLU A 111 12.57 -27.70 43.71
C GLU A 111 11.22 -28.23 43.18
N GLN A 112 10.55 -29.14 43.86
CA GLN A 112 9.22 -29.59 43.50
C GLN A 112 8.19 -28.46 43.59
N VAL A 113 8.11 -27.72 44.73
CA VAL A 113 7.14 -26.63 44.89
C VAL A 113 7.45 -25.44 43.97
N LYS A 114 8.72 -25.21 43.64
CA LYS A 114 9.14 -24.24 42.65
C LYS A 114 8.71 -24.61 41.25
N THR A 115 8.81 -25.88 40.89
CA THR A 115 8.34 -26.42 39.60
C THR A 115 6.81 -26.31 39.50
N ASP A 116 6.08 -26.62 40.59
CA ASP A 116 4.63 -26.48 40.66
C ASP A 116 4.20 -25.03 40.44
N LEU A 117 4.91 -24.07 41.04
CA LEU A 117 4.67 -22.62 40.81
C LEU A 117 4.94 -22.24 39.36
N ALA A 118 6.03 -22.73 38.77
CA ALA A 118 6.36 -22.45 37.36
C ALA A 118 5.29 -23.00 36.42
N THR A 119 4.80 -24.22 36.66
CA THR A 119 3.71 -24.83 35.90
C THR A 119 2.42 -24.01 36.00
N LEU A 120 2.06 -23.56 37.21
CA LEU A 120 0.86 -22.74 37.43
C LEU A 120 0.96 -21.39 36.70
N ASN A 121 2.14 -20.77 36.69
CA ASN A 121 2.37 -19.53 35.92
C ASN A 121 2.18 -19.78 34.41
N ALA A 122 2.71 -20.90 33.88
CA ALA A 122 2.54 -21.28 32.49
C ALA A 122 1.05 -21.49 32.15
N ASP A 123 0.28 -22.15 33.02
CA ASP A 123 -1.17 -22.34 32.84
C ASP A 123 -1.92 -21.01 32.79
N ILE A 124 -1.54 -20.04 33.65
CA ILE A 124 -2.10 -18.68 33.63
C ILE A 124 -1.83 -17.99 32.30
N GLU A 125 -0.61 -18.07 31.80
CA GLU A 125 -0.26 -17.45 30.51
C GLU A 125 -1.01 -18.10 29.32
N ILE A 126 -1.23 -19.40 29.34
CA ILE A 126 -2.04 -20.11 28.33
C ILE A 126 -3.47 -19.56 28.34
N VAL A 127 -4.08 -19.40 29.52
CA VAL A 127 -5.45 -18.87 29.63
C VAL A 127 -5.53 -17.41 29.19
N LYS A 128 -4.52 -16.58 29.53
CA LYS A 128 -4.45 -15.20 29.05
C LYS A 128 -4.37 -15.13 27.53
N ALA A 129 -3.50 -15.93 26.92
CA ALA A 129 -3.39 -16.02 25.46
C ALA A 129 -4.74 -16.42 24.82
N ASN A 130 -5.45 -17.40 25.41
CA ASN A 130 -6.78 -17.75 24.92
C ASN A 130 -7.81 -16.62 25.07
N ILE A 131 -7.71 -15.79 26.10
CA ILE A 131 -8.54 -14.59 26.26
C ILE A 131 -8.21 -13.57 25.17
N GLU A 132 -6.93 -13.35 24.85
CA GLU A 132 -6.52 -12.44 23.77
C GLU A 132 -7.11 -12.86 22.42
N LEU A 133 -7.21 -14.16 22.12
CA LEU A 133 -7.85 -14.66 20.90
C LEU A 133 -9.36 -14.33 20.83
N THR A 134 -10.01 -14.02 21.97
CA THR A 134 -11.42 -13.60 22.00
C THR A 134 -11.60 -12.12 21.69
N GLU A 135 -10.54 -11.35 21.62
CA GLU A 135 -10.55 -9.92 21.40
C GLU A 135 -10.10 -9.59 19.98
N LEU A 136 -10.93 -8.88 19.23
CA LEU A 136 -10.57 -8.37 17.94
C LEU A 136 -9.96 -6.98 18.08
N ARG A 137 -8.66 -6.85 17.84
CA ARG A 137 -7.92 -5.61 17.92
C ARG A 137 -7.42 -5.15 16.55
N ALA A 138 -7.33 -3.83 16.37
CA ALA A 138 -6.79 -3.26 15.13
C ALA A 138 -5.28 -3.57 14.99
N PRO A 139 -4.83 -4.21 13.87
CA PRO A 139 -3.42 -4.54 13.68
C PRO A 139 -2.56 -3.32 13.33
N PHE A 140 -3.15 -2.27 12.77
CA PHE A 140 -2.50 -1.01 12.39
C PHE A 140 -3.48 0.16 12.49
N ASP A 141 -2.97 1.39 12.41
CA ASP A 141 -3.79 2.61 12.38
C ASP A 141 -4.49 2.72 11.02
N GLY A 142 -5.80 2.96 11.01
CA GLY A 142 -6.55 3.04 9.77
C GLY A 142 -7.97 3.50 9.94
N ILE A 143 -8.75 3.44 8.87
CA ILE A 143 -10.18 3.70 8.86
C ILE A 143 -10.90 2.36 8.80
N ILE A 144 -11.79 2.13 9.77
CA ILE A 144 -12.63 0.94 9.79
C ILE A 144 -13.85 1.16 8.88
N GLY A 145 -14.12 0.17 8.04
CA GLY A 145 -15.26 0.18 7.12
C GLY A 145 -16.59 -0.17 7.78
N LEU A 146 -17.55 -0.56 6.95
CA LEU A 146 -18.86 -0.97 7.40
C LEU A 146 -18.78 -2.33 8.09
N ARG A 147 -19.49 -2.50 9.20
CA ARG A 147 -19.57 -3.78 9.91
C ARG A 147 -20.48 -4.76 9.16
N GLN A 148 -20.08 -6.01 9.16
CA GLN A 148 -20.87 -7.09 8.53
C GLN A 148 -21.59 -7.97 9.56
N VAL A 149 -21.41 -7.68 10.85
CA VAL A 149 -21.95 -8.46 11.96
C VAL A 149 -22.61 -7.56 13.00
N SER A 150 -23.43 -8.17 13.88
CA SER A 150 -24.07 -7.48 15.00
C SER A 150 -23.78 -8.19 16.32
N VAL A 151 -23.94 -7.48 17.43
CA VAL A 151 -23.91 -8.09 18.77
C VAL A 151 -24.95 -9.22 18.83
N GLY A 152 -24.52 -10.36 19.33
CA GLY A 152 -25.33 -11.57 19.36
C GLY A 152 -25.06 -12.56 18.21
N THR A 153 -24.40 -12.14 17.13
CA THR A 153 -23.96 -13.03 16.05
C THR A 153 -22.94 -14.03 16.58
N TYR A 154 -22.99 -15.28 16.12
CA TYR A 154 -21.95 -16.26 16.35
C TYR A 154 -20.89 -16.10 15.26
N ALA A 155 -19.70 -15.64 15.63
CA ALA A 155 -18.58 -15.45 14.73
C ALA A 155 -17.63 -16.64 14.76
N SER A 156 -16.91 -16.84 13.66
CA SER A 156 -15.84 -17.81 13.46
C SER A 156 -14.64 -17.13 12.76
N PRO A 157 -13.48 -17.76 12.66
CA PRO A 157 -12.32 -17.20 11.94
C PRO A 157 -12.58 -16.82 10.47
N THR A 158 -13.59 -17.41 9.86
CA THR A 158 -14.00 -17.09 8.47
C THR A 158 -15.05 -15.96 8.40
N THR A 159 -15.54 -15.49 9.55
CA THR A 159 -16.57 -14.44 9.61
C THR A 159 -15.89 -13.07 9.61
N VAL A 160 -16.02 -12.33 8.52
CA VAL A 160 -15.50 -10.95 8.44
C VAL A 160 -16.38 -10.04 9.30
N VAL A 161 -15.76 -9.32 10.23
CA VAL A 161 -16.45 -8.35 11.11
C VAL A 161 -16.54 -6.99 10.42
N ALA A 162 -15.43 -6.51 9.90
CA ALA A 162 -15.29 -5.26 9.15
C ALA A 162 -13.98 -5.28 8.38
N LYS A 163 -13.81 -4.35 7.45
CA LYS A 163 -12.55 -4.12 6.73
C LYS A 163 -11.82 -2.95 7.37
N LEU A 164 -10.51 -3.09 7.60
CA LEU A 164 -9.64 -2.00 8.06
C LEU A 164 -8.71 -1.61 6.92
N THR A 165 -8.66 -0.31 6.63
CA THR A 165 -7.91 0.23 5.49
C THR A 165 -7.05 1.40 5.95
N LYS A 166 -5.75 1.35 5.64
CA LYS A 166 -4.80 2.45 5.88
C LYS A 166 -4.65 3.27 4.61
N ILE A 167 -5.20 4.47 4.61
CA ILE A 167 -5.28 5.35 3.43
C ILE A 167 -4.19 6.43 3.37
N ALA A 168 -3.28 6.45 4.33
CA ALA A 168 -2.13 7.35 4.38
C ALA A 168 -0.89 6.59 4.85
N PRO A 169 0.15 6.46 4.00
CA PRO A 169 0.19 6.90 2.60
C PRO A 169 -0.70 6.06 1.67
N LEU A 170 -0.90 6.51 0.41
CA LEU A 170 -1.45 5.70 -0.66
C LEU A 170 -0.34 5.19 -1.58
N LYS A 171 -0.56 4.02 -2.17
CA LYS A 171 0.30 3.46 -3.21
C LYS A 171 -0.34 3.74 -4.57
N VAL A 172 0.44 4.29 -5.50
CA VAL A 172 0.07 4.44 -6.91
C VAL A 172 0.68 3.28 -7.65
N GLU A 173 -0.11 2.33 -8.09
CA GLU A 173 0.34 1.19 -8.90
C GLU A 173 0.07 1.48 -10.36
N PHE A 174 1.05 1.31 -11.22
CA PHE A 174 0.94 1.57 -12.65
C PHE A 174 1.85 0.66 -13.46
N SER A 175 1.44 0.40 -14.71
CA SER A 175 2.19 -0.42 -15.65
C SER A 175 3.06 0.44 -16.54
N VAL A 176 4.29 0.00 -16.79
CA VAL A 176 5.30 0.69 -17.59
C VAL A 176 5.77 -0.22 -18.72
N PRO A 177 5.73 0.22 -19.98
CA PRO A 177 6.29 -0.54 -21.10
C PRO A 177 7.79 -0.79 -20.93
N GLU A 178 8.27 -1.96 -21.34
CA GLU A 178 9.65 -2.44 -21.22
C GLU A 178 10.70 -1.42 -21.72
N ARG A 179 10.40 -0.70 -22.80
CA ARG A 179 11.30 0.33 -23.36
C ARG A 179 11.69 1.42 -22.36
N TYR A 180 10.92 1.62 -21.28
CA TYR A 180 11.18 2.61 -20.24
C TYR A 180 11.83 2.01 -18.97
N ALA A 181 12.16 0.72 -18.95
CA ALA A 181 12.70 0.02 -17.78
C ALA A 181 13.99 0.63 -17.23
N LYS A 182 14.84 1.20 -18.11
CA LYS A 182 16.08 1.86 -17.68
C LYS A 182 15.87 3.18 -16.95
N GLN A 183 14.73 3.83 -17.16
CA GLN A 183 14.42 5.18 -16.67
C GLN A 183 13.61 5.16 -15.37
N ILE A 184 12.76 4.15 -15.19
CA ILE A 184 11.90 4.02 -14.02
C ILE A 184 12.60 3.16 -12.98
N LYS A 185 13.09 3.81 -11.91
CA LYS A 185 13.81 3.17 -10.81
C LYS A 185 13.27 3.67 -9.48
N LYS A 186 13.63 2.99 -8.41
CA LYS A 186 13.39 3.50 -7.05
C LYS A 186 13.96 4.92 -6.92
N GLY A 187 13.14 5.85 -6.41
CA GLY A 187 13.45 7.26 -6.27
C GLY A 187 12.97 8.15 -7.43
N THR A 188 12.49 7.58 -8.55
CA THR A 188 11.93 8.38 -9.65
C THR A 188 10.69 9.13 -9.17
N ASN A 189 10.66 10.45 -9.38
CA ASN A 189 9.48 11.27 -9.10
C ASN A 189 8.52 11.21 -10.30
N LEU A 190 7.25 11.20 -10.00
CA LEU A 190 6.18 11.22 -10.98
C LEU A 190 5.05 12.14 -10.52
N ASN A 191 4.27 12.60 -11.49
CA ASN A 191 3.02 13.28 -11.22
C ASN A 191 1.86 12.39 -11.67
N PHE A 192 0.78 12.41 -10.91
CA PHE A 192 -0.45 11.72 -11.31
C PHE A 192 -1.65 12.63 -11.09
N SER A 193 -2.68 12.42 -11.87
CA SER A 193 -3.97 13.07 -11.74
C SER A 193 -5.06 12.02 -11.56
N VAL A 194 -6.15 12.43 -10.92
CA VAL A 194 -7.31 11.59 -10.67
C VAL A 194 -8.51 12.22 -11.38
N GLU A 195 -9.32 11.41 -12.03
CA GLU A 195 -10.51 11.89 -12.73
C GLU A 195 -11.39 12.75 -11.83
N GLY A 196 -11.83 13.88 -12.35
CA GLY A 196 -12.62 14.88 -11.62
C GLY A 196 -11.82 15.84 -10.73
N LYS A 197 -10.48 15.79 -10.75
CA LYS A 197 -9.60 16.78 -10.12
C LYS A 197 -8.63 17.34 -11.13
N LEU A 198 -8.52 18.68 -11.16
CA LEU A 198 -7.57 19.40 -12.02
C LEU A 198 -6.13 19.37 -11.48
N ASP A 199 -5.97 19.04 -10.19
CA ASP A 199 -4.66 19.07 -9.53
C ASP A 199 -3.84 17.83 -9.87
N ALA A 200 -2.56 18.03 -10.13
CA ALA A 200 -1.57 16.97 -10.23
C ALA A 200 -0.95 16.72 -8.86
N PHE A 201 -0.84 15.46 -8.48
CA PHE A 201 -0.27 14.98 -7.22
C PHE A 201 1.12 14.39 -7.47
N GLY A 202 2.10 14.79 -6.67
CA GLY A 202 3.46 14.25 -6.75
C GLY A 202 3.61 12.96 -5.95
N ALA A 203 4.21 11.93 -6.54
CA ALA A 203 4.54 10.69 -5.87
C ALA A 203 5.97 10.24 -6.23
N GLN A 204 6.54 9.36 -5.40
CA GLN A 204 7.88 8.84 -5.62
C GLN A 204 7.86 7.31 -5.73
N VAL A 205 8.48 6.78 -6.77
CA VAL A 205 8.62 5.33 -6.98
C VAL A 205 9.45 4.72 -5.85
N TYR A 206 8.89 3.77 -5.14
CA TYR A 206 9.59 3.04 -4.07
C TYR A 206 9.92 1.60 -4.44
N ALA A 207 9.17 1.01 -5.37
CA ALA A 207 9.37 -0.34 -5.84
C ALA A 207 9.06 -0.46 -7.34
N VAL A 208 9.81 -1.31 -7.99
CA VAL A 208 9.63 -1.69 -9.39
C VAL A 208 9.74 -3.21 -9.46
N GLU A 209 8.86 -3.85 -10.19
CA GLU A 209 8.89 -5.30 -10.37
C GLU A 209 10.15 -5.72 -11.13
N SER A 210 10.77 -6.82 -10.71
CA SER A 210 12.03 -7.30 -11.30
C SER A 210 11.82 -8.10 -12.58
N ALA A 211 10.59 -8.51 -12.87
CA ALA A 211 10.22 -9.28 -14.04
C ALA A 211 9.31 -8.46 -14.97
N ILE A 212 9.50 -8.67 -16.27
CA ILE A 212 8.64 -8.11 -17.32
C ILE A 212 7.61 -9.18 -17.67
N ASP A 213 6.32 -8.80 -17.75
CA ASP A 213 5.29 -9.69 -18.28
C ASP A 213 5.57 -9.97 -19.76
N PRO A 214 5.83 -11.22 -20.13
CA PRO A 214 6.22 -11.58 -21.50
C PRO A 214 5.06 -11.41 -22.49
N ASN A 215 3.81 -11.38 -22.06
CA ASN A 215 2.65 -11.23 -22.92
C ASN A 215 2.34 -9.76 -23.20
N LEU A 216 2.50 -8.91 -22.18
CA LEU A 216 2.16 -7.50 -22.27
C LEU A 216 3.36 -6.61 -22.55
N HIS A 217 4.60 -7.12 -22.43
CA HIS A 217 5.84 -6.36 -22.53
C HIS A 217 5.86 -5.14 -21.59
N GLN A 218 5.36 -5.34 -20.37
CA GLN A 218 5.24 -4.31 -19.34
C GLN A 218 5.72 -4.85 -18.00
N PHE A 219 6.11 -3.94 -17.12
CA PHE A 219 6.38 -4.23 -15.73
C PHE A 219 5.60 -3.29 -14.82
N THR A 220 5.31 -3.74 -13.60
CA THR A 220 4.57 -2.96 -12.62
C THR A 220 5.54 -2.12 -11.78
N ALA A 221 5.18 -0.86 -11.57
CA ALA A 221 5.86 0.03 -10.65
C ALA A 221 4.88 0.57 -9.61
N ARG A 222 5.38 0.83 -8.41
CA ARG A 222 4.62 1.41 -7.31
C ARG A 222 5.29 2.67 -6.79
N ALA A 223 4.52 3.73 -6.65
CA ALA A 223 4.96 4.99 -6.06
C ALA A 223 4.16 5.28 -4.77
N LEU A 224 4.75 6.02 -3.85
CA LEU A 224 4.10 6.46 -2.62
C LEU A 224 3.63 7.90 -2.75
N TYR A 225 2.38 8.13 -2.35
CA TYR A 225 1.78 9.44 -2.16
C TYR A 225 1.39 9.62 -0.68
N PRO A 226 1.85 10.65 0.03
CA PRO A 226 1.65 10.79 1.47
C PRO A 226 0.18 10.87 1.92
N ASN A 227 -0.72 11.44 1.10
CA ASN A 227 -2.16 11.61 1.35
C ASN A 227 -2.50 12.18 2.75
N VAL A 228 -1.71 13.13 3.24
CA VAL A 228 -1.80 13.66 4.62
C VAL A 228 -3.20 14.19 4.95
N ASN A 229 -3.88 14.78 3.98
CA ASN A 229 -5.22 15.36 4.17
C ASN A 229 -6.36 14.36 3.88
N HIS A 230 -6.05 13.09 3.62
CA HIS A 230 -7.03 12.04 3.28
C HIS A 230 -7.96 12.42 2.10
N ILE A 231 -7.47 13.24 1.16
CA ILE A 231 -8.27 13.80 0.05
C ILE A 231 -8.57 12.71 -0.99
N LEU A 232 -7.64 11.77 -1.18
CA LEU A 232 -7.77 10.69 -2.14
C LEU A 232 -8.16 9.40 -1.42
N LEU A 233 -9.05 8.65 -2.07
CA LEU A 233 -9.48 7.33 -1.59
C LEU A 233 -8.83 6.23 -2.46
N PRO A 234 -8.48 5.09 -1.89
CA PRO A 234 -8.01 3.93 -2.66
C PRO A 234 -9.11 3.41 -3.59
N GLY A 235 -8.72 2.65 -4.60
CA GLY A 235 -9.61 2.10 -5.63
C GLY A 235 -9.85 3.04 -6.83
N ARG A 236 -9.38 4.29 -6.80
CA ARG A 236 -9.55 5.23 -7.91
C ARG A 236 -8.50 5.01 -8.99
N TYR A 237 -8.93 5.13 -10.25
CA TYR A 237 -8.01 5.18 -11.38
C TYR A 237 -7.28 6.51 -11.46
N THR A 238 -6.04 6.46 -11.91
CA THR A 238 -5.16 7.62 -12.04
C THR A 238 -4.53 7.65 -13.42
N SER A 239 -4.27 8.85 -13.92
CA SER A 239 -3.39 9.08 -15.06
C SER A 239 -2.02 9.47 -14.53
N VAL A 240 -1.04 8.63 -14.75
CA VAL A 240 0.35 8.81 -14.26
C VAL A 240 1.18 9.42 -15.39
N LEU A 241 1.76 10.58 -15.12
CA LEU A 241 2.64 11.30 -16.04
C LEU A 241 4.09 11.09 -15.61
N LEU A 242 4.87 10.48 -16.48
CA LEU A 242 6.28 10.23 -16.32
C LEU A 242 7.06 11.14 -17.29
N LYS A 243 7.93 11.99 -16.76
CA LYS A 243 8.86 12.76 -17.58
C LYS A 243 10.04 11.88 -17.94
N LYS A 244 10.32 11.77 -19.25
CA LYS A 244 11.41 10.95 -19.76
C LYS A 244 12.72 11.74 -19.88
N GLU A 245 12.66 12.84 -20.60
CA GLU A 245 13.85 13.65 -20.90
C GLU A 245 13.44 15.08 -21.21
N GLU A 246 14.24 16.02 -20.76
CA GLU A 246 14.16 17.42 -21.17
C GLU A 246 15.27 17.68 -22.18
N ILE A 247 14.89 18.00 -23.41
CA ILE A 247 15.84 18.36 -24.49
C ILE A 247 15.81 19.88 -24.62
N PRO A 248 16.84 20.59 -24.07
CA PRO A 248 16.77 22.04 -23.92
C PRO A 248 16.77 22.81 -25.24
N ASP A 249 17.40 22.34 -26.27
CA ASP A 249 17.56 23.04 -27.54
C ASP A 249 16.98 22.23 -28.72
N ALA A 250 15.79 21.62 -28.50
CA ALA A 250 15.13 20.81 -29.52
C ALA A 250 14.62 21.68 -30.68
N ILE A 251 14.85 21.25 -31.90
CA ILE A 251 14.27 21.84 -33.10
C ILE A 251 13.01 21.04 -33.45
N ALA A 252 11.83 21.53 -33.04
CA ALA A 252 10.57 20.93 -33.37
C ALA A 252 10.07 21.39 -34.75
N ILE A 253 9.81 20.43 -35.61
CA ILE A 253 9.34 20.66 -36.98
C ILE A 253 7.87 20.19 -37.07
N PRO A 254 6.94 21.01 -37.60
CA PRO A 254 5.56 20.57 -37.84
C PRO A 254 5.53 19.35 -38.76
N THR A 255 4.69 18.38 -38.48
CA THR A 255 4.56 17.14 -39.28
C THR A 255 4.21 17.45 -40.74
N GLU A 256 3.50 18.53 -40.99
CA GLU A 256 3.12 19.02 -42.32
C GLU A 256 4.34 19.48 -43.18
N ALA A 257 5.46 19.79 -42.55
CA ALA A 257 6.69 20.19 -43.23
C ALA A 257 7.57 18.99 -43.66
N ILE A 258 7.20 17.78 -43.28
CA ILE A 258 7.91 16.56 -43.63
C ILE A 258 7.37 16.02 -44.93
N VAL A 259 8.21 15.96 -45.96
CA VAL A 259 7.86 15.39 -47.28
C VAL A 259 8.42 13.97 -47.36
N PRO A 260 7.57 12.94 -47.36
CA PRO A 260 8.08 11.58 -47.54
C PRO A 260 8.57 11.36 -48.96
N GLU A 261 9.80 10.91 -49.12
CA GLU A 261 10.37 10.52 -50.39
C GLU A 261 10.96 9.10 -50.27
N MET A 262 10.89 8.28 -51.29
CA MET A 262 11.26 6.87 -51.29
C MET A 262 12.42 6.54 -50.31
N GLY A 263 12.07 6.06 -49.11
CA GLY A 263 13.00 5.60 -48.07
C GLY A 263 13.67 6.67 -47.17
N LYS A 264 13.33 7.97 -47.33
CA LYS A 264 13.82 9.06 -46.47
C LYS A 264 12.81 10.19 -46.38
N ASP A 265 12.73 10.80 -45.18
CA ASP A 265 11.95 12.01 -44.97
C ASP A 265 12.81 13.23 -45.27
N LYS A 266 12.24 14.22 -45.98
CA LYS A 266 12.92 15.48 -46.32
C LYS A 266 12.20 16.68 -45.75
N VAL A 267 12.97 17.69 -45.37
CA VAL A 267 12.47 19.01 -44.99
C VAL A 267 13.17 20.05 -45.85
N TYR A 268 12.40 20.98 -46.40
CA TYR A 268 12.93 22.06 -47.20
C TYR A 268 13.25 23.28 -46.33
N LEU A 269 14.43 23.83 -46.49
CA LEU A 269 14.87 25.04 -45.82
C LEU A 269 14.82 26.23 -46.80
N TYR A 270 14.07 27.25 -46.41
CA TYR A 270 14.06 28.52 -47.15
C TYR A 270 15.25 29.38 -46.73
N LYS A 271 16.14 29.66 -47.63
CA LYS A 271 17.35 30.47 -47.37
C LYS A 271 17.44 31.60 -48.43
N SER A 272 17.33 32.86 -48.01
CA SER A 272 17.60 34.05 -48.84
C SER A 272 16.94 34.05 -50.24
N GLY A 273 15.65 33.75 -50.32
CA GLY A 273 14.90 33.81 -51.58
C GLY A 273 15.05 32.58 -52.49
N LYS A 274 15.60 31.51 -52.00
CA LYS A 274 15.74 30.21 -52.72
C LYS A 274 15.31 29.07 -51.83
#